data_b6252b1173643d1b3176706b5c32622b
#
_entry.id   b6252b1173643d1b3176706b5c32622b
#
_cell.length_a   1.000
_cell.length_b   1.000
_cell.length_c   1.000
_cell.angle_alpha   90.00
_cell.angle_beta   90.00
_cell.angle_gamma   90.00
#
_symmetry.space_group_name_H-M   'P 1'
#
loop_
_entity.id
_entity.type
_entity.pdbx_description
1 polymer ?
#
loop_
_entity_poly.entity_id
_entity_poly.type
_entity_poly.pdbx_seq_one_letter_code
_entity_poly.pdbx_strand_id
1 'polypeptide(L)'
;TLVGMRLRRVNPSQIVMPLIKANKAGLEVNVNQLEAHYLAGGDVDRVVDALIAAERASIPLTFERSAAIDLAGRDVLEAVQMSVNPKVIETPIISAVAKNGIELKVRARVTVRANIDRLVGGAGEATIIARVGEGIVTTVGSSEEHTDVLENPDHISRTVLGKGLDAGTAFEILSIDIADVDVGRNIGAQLQTDQAEADKKIAQARAEERRAMAVAT
;
A
#
# COMPACT_ATOMS: atom_id res chain seq x y z
N THR A 1 36.05 24.36 -1.75
CA THR A 1 37.40 23.85 -1.97
C THR A 1 37.59 22.51 -1.23
N LEU A 2 38.37 21.55 -1.80
CA LEU A 2 38.64 20.21 -1.24
C LEU A 2 39.19 20.26 0.19
N VAL A 3 40.00 21.26 0.51
CA VAL A 3 40.53 21.51 1.87
C VAL A 3 39.42 21.84 2.86
N GLY A 4 38.46 22.66 2.47
CA GLY A 4 37.32 23.00 3.33
C GLY A 4 36.40 21.81 3.60
N MET A 5 36.19 20.91 2.64
CA MET A 5 35.43 19.68 2.81
C MET A 5 36.08 18.76 3.85
N ARG A 6 37.41 18.61 3.77
CA ARG A 6 38.16 17.78 4.72
C ARG A 6 38.09 18.32 6.16
N LEU A 7 38.14 19.65 6.35
CA LEU A 7 37.98 20.29 7.66
C LEU A 7 36.56 20.04 8.25
N ARG A 8 35.53 19.94 7.41
CA ARG A 8 34.15 19.66 7.80
C ARG A 8 33.81 18.17 7.88
N ARG A 9 34.81 17.29 7.75
CA ARG A 9 34.67 15.83 7.74
C ARG A 9 33.81 15.30 6.59
N VAL A 10 33.73 16.01 5.49
CA VAL A 10 33.07 15.57 4.26
C VAL A 10 34.08 14.80 3.42
N ASN A 11 33.71 13.60 2.98
CA ASN A 11 34.52 12.84 2.05
C ASN A 11 34.42 13.47 0.64
N PRO A 12 35.52 14.05 0.10
CA PRO A 12 35.46 14.74 -1.18
C PRO A 12 34.96 13.88 -2.34
N SER A 13 35.22 12.58 -2.36
CA SER A 13 34.76 11.69 -3.43
C SER A 13 33.25 11.55 -3.46
N GLN A 14 32.58 11.62 -2.33
CA GLN A 14 31.13 11.56 -2.19
C GLN A 14 30.41 12.82 -2.74
N ILE A 15 31.15 13.89 -2.97
CA ILE A 15 30.61 15.15 -3.52
C ILE A 15 31.09 15.34 -4.97
N VAL A 16 32.39 15.11 -5.23
CA VAL A 16 33.00 15.42 -6.54
C VAL A 16 32.49 14.47 -7.64
N MET A 17 32.31 13.17 -7.33
CA MET A 17 31.86 12.20 -8.33
C MET A 17 30.41 12.45 -8.75
N PRO A 18 29.44 12.64 -7.82
CA PRO A 18 28.08 13.05 -8.18
C PRO A 18 28.03 14.38 -8.93
N LEU A 19 28.83 15.37 -8.52
CA LEU A 19 28.90 16.63 -9.22
C LEU A 19 29.35 16.49 -10.69
N ILE A 20 30.36 15.63 -10.94
CA ILE A 20 30.80 15.33 -12.31
C ILE A 20 29.70 14.64 -13.11
N LYS A 21 28.97 13.69 -12.48
CA LYS A 21 27.81 13.04 -13.12
C LYS A 21 26.75 14.08 -13.52
N ALA A 22 26.36 14.95 -12.56
CA ALA A 22 25.37 16.00 -12.77
C ALA A 22 25.77 16.93 -13.94
N ASN A 23 27.00 17.45 -13.91
CA ASN A 23 27.50 18.32 -14.99
C ASN A 23 27.54 17.64 -16.36
N LYS A 24 27.94 16.36 -16.43
CA LYS A 24 27.89 15.59 -17.69
C LYS A 24 26.48 15.36 -18.21
N ALA A 25 25.49 15.34 -17.31
CA ALA A 25 24.08 15.24 -17.66
C ALA A 25 23.43 16.60 -17.99
N GLY A 26 24.19 17.70 -17.88
CA GLY A 26 23.66 19.05 -18.14
C GLY A 26 22.87 19.64 -16.97
N LEU A 27 22.94 19.05 -15.78
CA LEU A 27 22.26 19.53 -14.59
C LEU A 27 23.09 20.60 -13.88
N GLU A 28 22.45 21.70 -13.52
CA GLU A 28 23.03 22.76 -12.69
C GLU A 28 22.84 22.42 -11.21
N VAL A 29 23.81 21.74 -10.60
CA VAL A 29 23.81 21.42 -9.18
C VAL A 29 24.97 22.11 -8.46
N ASN A 30 24.68 22.74 -7.34
CA ASN A 30 25.70 23.48 -6.60
C ASN A 30 26.43 22.57 -5.59
N VAL A 31 27.75 22.70 -5.52
CA VAL A 31 28.61 21.97 -4.55
C VAL A 31 28.12 22.14 -3.11
N ASN A 32 27.68 23.35 -2.75
CA ASN A 32 27.21 23.62 -1.39
C ASN A 32 25.90 22.87 -1.05
N GLN A 33 25.02 22.67 -2.04
CA GLN A 33 23.80 21.88 -1.88
C GLN A 33 24.13 20.40 -1.64
N LEU A 34 25.05 19.84 -2.44
CA LEU A 34 25.52 18.46 -2.26
C LEU A 34 26.17 18.25 -0.90
N GLU A 35 27.02 19.19 -0.48
CA GLU A 35 27.71 19.13 0.81
C GLU A 35 26.72 19.25 1.99
N ALA A 36 25.75 20.15 1.91
CA ALA A 36 24.71 20.31 2.92
C ALA A 36 23.86 19.04 3.05
N HIS A 37 23.49 18.43 1.92
CA HIS A 37 22.73 17.19 1.89
C HIS A 37 23.51 16.02 2.51
N TYR A 38 24.78 15.87 2.16
CA TYR A 38 25.69 14.89 2.75
C TYR A 38 25.80 15.06 4.27
N LEU A 39 25.99 16.28 4.75
CA LEU A 39 26.08 16.59 6.19
C LEU A 39 24.77 16.33 6.93
N ALA A 40 23.63 16.45 6.25
CA ALA A 40 22.32 16.09 6.77
C ALA A 40 22.07 14.56 6.84
N GLY A 41 23.03 13.75 6.33
CA GLY A 41 22.93 12.29 6.33
C GLY A 41 22.24 11.69 5.10
N GLY A 42 22.01 12.52 4.05
CA GLY A 42 21.41 12.06 2.80
C GLY A 42 22.39 11.35 1.86
N ASP A 43 21.86 10.61 0.90
CA ASP A 43 22.60 9.91 -0.16
C ASP A 43 22.74 10.79 -1.41
N VAL A 44 23.87 11.50 -1.50
CA VAL A 44 24.15 12.45 -2.59
C VAL A 44 24.17 11.78 -3.96
N ASP A 45 24.77 10.59 -4.07
CA ASP A 45 24.91 9.89 -5.35
C ASP A 45 23.55 9.45 -5.87
N ARG A 46 22.70 8.91 -5.00
CA ARG A 46 21.33 8.48 -5.32
C ARG A 46 20.44 9.64 -5.72
N VAL A 47 20.53 10.78 -5.02
CA VAL A 47 19.78 12.00 -5.36
C VAL A 47 20.20 12.52 -6.73
N VAL A 48 21.50 12.54 -7.05
CA VAL A 48 21.97 12.98 -8.37
C VAL A 48 21.54 12.01 -9.47
N ASP A 49 21.61 10.71 -9.24
CA ASP A 49 21.14 9.70 -10.20
C ASP A 49 19.62 9.84 -10.46
N ALA A 50 18.84 10.15 -9.41
CA ALA A 50 17.41 10.42 -9.54
C ALA A 50 17.13 11.70 -10.36
N LEU A 51 17.90 12.76 -10.14
CA LEU A 51 17.78 14.00 -10.93
C LEU A 51 18.10 13.76 -12.40
N ILE A 52 19.15 12.99 -12.70
CA ILE A 52 19.50 12.61 -14.07
C ILE A 52 18.39 11.79 -14.73
N ALA A 53 17.79 10.86 -13.98
CA ALA A 53 16.68 10.07 -14.47
C ALA A 53 15.43 10.92 -14.74
N ALA A 54 15.12 11.86 -13.83
CA ALA A 54 14.00 12.79 -13.96
C ALA A 54 14.16 13.70 -15.19
N GLU A 55 15.37 14.27 -15.39
CA GLU A 55 15.67 15.10 -16.55
C GLU A 55 15.46 14.34 -17.87
N ARG A 56 15.97 13.10 -17.96
CA ARG A 56 15.77 12.24 -19.13
C ARG A 56 14.32 11.87 -19.39
N ALA A 57 13.52 11.79 -18.34
CA ALA A 57 12.09 11.50 -18.42
C ALA A 57 11.23 12.76 -18.58
N SER A 58 11.86 13.96 -18.65
CA SER A 58 11.18 15.26 -18.69
C SER A 58 10.23 15.47 -17.49
N ILE A 59 10.64 14.98 -16.32
CA ILE A 59 9.91 15.16 -15.07
C ILE A 59 10.51 16.37 -14.34
N PRO A 60 9.70 17.37 -13.97
CA PRO A 60 10.18 18.53 -13.24
C PRO A 60 10.51 18.14 -11.79
N LEU A 61 11.80 17.93 -11.50
CA LEU A 61 12.29 17.56 -10.18
C LEU A 61 13.49 18.44 -9.82
N THR A 62 13.35 19.24 -8.74
CA THR A 62 14.43 20.09 -8.25
C THR A 62 15.32 19.33 -7.27
N PHE A 63 16.55 19.84 -7.06
CA PHE A 63 17.49 19.27 -6.09
C PHE A 63 16.90 19.30 -4.67
N GLU A 64 16.31 20.42 -4.26
CA GLU A 64 15.71 20.60 -2.93
C GLU A 64 14.62 19.59 -2.67
N ARG A 65 13.79 19.30 -3.67
CA ARG A 65 12.72 18.33 -3.56
C ARG A 65 13.25 16.91 -3.49
N SER A 66 14.24 16.57 -4.30
CA SER A 66 14.93 15.28 -4.25
C SER A 66 15.58 15.06 -2.90
N ALA A 67 16.28 16.07 -2.39
CA ALA A 67 16.91 16.04 -1.08
C ALA A 67 15.88 15.84 0.06
N ALA A 68 14.74 16.53 -0.01
CA ALA A 68 13.67 16.37 0.97
C ALA A 68 13.06 14.96 0.97
N ILE A 69 12.89 14.35 -0.21
CA ILE A 69 12.38 12.97 -0.35
C ILE A 69 13.37 11.97 0.24
N ASP A 70 14.67 12.12 -0.07
CA ASP A 70 15.73 11.24 0.44
C ASP A 70 15.87 11.34 1.97
N LEU A 71 15.89 12.57 2.52
CA LEU A 71 15.96 12.79 3.97
C LEU A 71 14.69 12.33 4.70
N ALA A 72 13.55 12.22 4.00
CA ALA A 72 12.34 11.58 4.52
C ALA A 72 12.43 10.03 4.52
N GLY A 73 13.58 9.47 4.11
CA GLY A 73 13.84 8.03 4.09
C GLY A 73 13.20 7.28 2.91
N ARG A 74 12.89 8.00 1.81
CA ARG A 74 12.34 7.39 0.59
C ARG A 74 13.37 7.35 -0.53
N ASP A 75 13.32 6.30 -1.33
CA ASP A 75 14.16 6.18 -2.51
C ASP A 75 13.65 7.06 -3.65
N VAL A 76 14.38 8.15 -3.91
CA VAL A 76 14.02 9.14 -4.95
C VAL A 76 14.14 8.54 -6.34
N LEU A 77 15.18 7.72 -6.59
CA LEU A 77 15.41 7.10 -7.88
C LEU A 77 14.32 6.09 -8.21
N GLU A 78 13.96 5.23 -7.24
CA GLU A 78 12.84 4.29 -7.39
C GLU A 78 11.53 5.04 -7.67
N ALA A 79 11.29 6.15 -6.98
CA ALA A 79 10.10 6.96 -7.18
C ALA A 79 10.02 7.57 -8.59
N VAL A 80 11.13 8.08 -9.11
CA VAL A 80 11.19 8.60 -10.48
C VAL A 80 10.95 7.47 -11.49
N GLN A 81 11.57 6.31 -11.30
CA GLN A 81 11.35 5.13 -12.15
C GLN A 81 9.89 4.67 -12.12
N MET A 82 9.28 4.62 -10.93
CA MET A 82 7.89 4.21 -10.74
C MET A 82 6.89 5.26 -11.27
N SER A 83 7.29 6.52 -11.40
CA SER A 83 6.44 7.55 -12.04
C SER A 83 6.35 7.38 -13.56
N VAL A 84 7.38 6.80 -14.17
CA VAL A 84 7.44 6.49 -15.62
C VAL A 84 6.91 5.10 -15.91
N ASN A 85 7.35 4.11 -15.12
CA ASN A 85 6.97 2.70 -15.24
C ASN A 85 6.13 2.29 -14.02
N PRO A 86 4.80 2.24 -14.15
CA PRO A 86 3.93 1.82 -13.06
C PRO A 86 4.31 0.44 -12.53
N LYS A 87 4.15 0.26 -11.22
CA LYS A 87 4.42 -0.99 -10.50
C LYS A 87 3.11 -1.69 -10.19
N VAL A 88 3.10 -3.01 -10.27
CA VAL A 88 1.99 -3.82 -9.81
C VAL A 88 2.29 -4.31 -8.39
N ILE A 89 1.38 -4.03 -7.46
CA ILE A 89 1.40 -4.56 -6.10
C ILE A 89 0.24 -5.55 -5.93
N GLU A 90 0.49 -6.65 -5.22
CA GLU A 90 -0.54 -7.65 -4.94
C GLU A 90 -1.04 -7.51 -3.51
N THR A 91 -2.35 -7.64 -3.32
CA THR A 91 -2.92 -7.75 -1.99
C THR A 91 -2.70 -9.16 -1.42
N PRO A 92 -2.61 -9.31 -0.10
CA PRO A 92 -2.79 -10.62 0.51
C PRO A 92 -4.19 -11.15 0.16
N ILE A 93 -4.45 -12.41 0.50
CA ILE A 93 -5.81 -12.98 0.38
C ILE A 93 -6.72 -12.25 1.37
N ILE A 94 -7.78 -11.67 0.86
CA ILE A 94 -8.77 -10.91 1.62
C ILE A 94 -10.02 -11.77 1.72
N SER A 95 -10.40 -12.12 2.94
CA SER A 95 -11.62 -12.87 3.22
C SER A 95 -12.77 -11.89 3.52
N ALA A 96 -13.88 -12.07 2.84
CA ALA A 96 -15.09 -11.29 3.05
C ALA A 96 -16.32 -12.20 2.93
N VAL A 97 -17.40 -11.87 3.62
CA VAL A 97 -18.62 -12.69 3.65
C VAL A 97 -19.76 -11.91 2.98
N ALA A 98 -20.38 -12.50 1.97
CA ALA A 98 -21.56 -11.96 1.33
C ALA A 98 -22.80 -12.10 2.25
N LYS A 99 -23.89 -11.38 1.97
CA LYS A 99 -25.11 -11.37 2.81
C LYS A 99 -25.73 -12.76 2.96
N ASN A 100 -25.60 -13.63 1.97
CA ASN A 100 -26.05 -15.02 2.05
C ASN A 100 -25.20 -15.91 2.98
N GLY A 101 -24.17 -15.36 3.66
CA GLY A 101 -23.34 -16.05 4.64
C GLY A 101 -22.19 -16.87 4.06
N ILE A 102 -21.90 -16.77 2.76
CA ILE A 102 -20.79 -17.48 2.11
C ILE A 102 -19.54 -16.58 2.09
N GLU A 103 -18.43 -17.12 2.56
CA GLU A 103 -17.12 -16.50 2.52
C GLU A 103 -16.57 -16.53 1.09
N LEU A 104 -16.04 -15.40 0.65
CA LEU A 104 -15.21 -15.30 -0.54
C LEU A 104 -13.79 -14.90 -0.15
N LYS A 105 -12.83 -15.50 -0.82
CA LYS A 105 -11.40 -15.18 -0.68
C LYS A 105 -10.95 -14.51 -1.97
N VAL A 106 -10.60 -13.24 -1.85
CA VAL A 106 -10.29 -12.39 -3.00
C VAL A 106 -8.82 -11.96 -2.95
N ARG A 107 -8.16 -12.02 -4.09
CA ARG A 107 -6.83 -11.44 -4.30
C ARG A 107 -6.90 -10.41 -5.43
N ALA A 108 -6.33 -9.24 -5.20
CA ALA A 108 -6.30 -8.18 -6.20
C ALA A 108 -4.87 -7.77 -6.55
N ARG A 109 -4.68 -7.32 -7.77
CA ARG A 109 -3.48 -6.64 -8.27
C ARG A 109 -3.82 -5.18 -8.46
N VAL A 110 -2.98 -4.32 -7.91
CA VAL A 110 -3.16 -2.88 -7.97
C VAL A 110 -1.99 -2.30 -8.74
N THR A 111 -2.26 -1.69 -9.89
CA THR A 111 -1.24 -0.96 -10.64
C THR A 111 -1.17 0.45 -10.11
N VAL A 112 0.00 0.82 -9.60
CA VAL A 112 0.25 2.13 -9.01
C VAL A 112 1.38 2.85 -9.73
N ARG A 113 1.28 4.18 -9.74
CA ARG A 113 2.31 5.09 -10.20
C ARG A 113 2.72 6.00 -9.06
N ALA A 114 4.03 6.27 -8.89
CA ALA A 114 4.47 7.23 -7.90
C ALA A 114 4.06 8.66 -8.30
N ASN A 115 3.50 9.39 -7.34
CA ASN A 115 3.25 10.82 -7.46
C ASN A 115 4.35 11.57 -6.72
N ILE A 116 5.32 12.10 -7.47
CA ILE A 116 6.51 12.78 -6.92
C ILE A 116 6.11 13.95 -6.01
N ASP A 117 4.99 14.61 -6.32
CA ASP A 117 4.51 15.75 -5.54
C ASP A 117 4.02 15.37 -4.14
N ARG A 118 3.64 14.12 -3.96
CA ARG A 118 3.09 13.59 -2.70
C ARG A 118 4.05 12.66 -1.95
N LEU A 119 5.29 12.50 -2.42
CA LEU A 119 6.24 11.61 -1.78
C LEU A 119 6.60 12.05 -0.36
N VAL A 120 6.74 13.36 -0.14
CA VAL A 120 6.97 13.88 1.21
C VAL A 120 5.62 13.97 1.94
N GLY A 121 5.48 13.20 3.02
CA GLY A 121 4.27 13.19 3.84
C GLY A 121 3.12 12.29 3.34
N GLY A 122 3.18 11.77 2.11
CA GLY A 122 2.17 10.83 1.62
C GLY A 122 2.31 9.43 2.21
N ALA A 123 1.20 8.72 2.39
CA ALA A 123 1.21 7.33 2.87
C ALA A 123 1.83 6.36 1.85
N GLY A 124 2.39 5.25 2.33
CA GLY A 124 3.07 4.24 1.52
C GLY A 124 2.16 3.18 0.89
N GLU A 125 2.78 2.19 0.23
CA GLU A 125 2.10 1.05 -0.43
C GLU A 125 1.19 0.28 0.52
N ALA A 126 1.60 0.07 1.77
CA ALA A 126 0.80 -0.63 2.77
C ALA A 126 -0.57 0.01 2.99
N THR A 127 -0.66 1.35 2.90
CA THR A 127 -1.93 2.07 3.02
C THR A 127 -2.83 1.82 1.81
N ILE A 128 -2.27 1.76 0.61
CA ILE A 128 -3.02 1.40 -0.61
C ILE A 128 -3.61 -0.01 -0.45
N ILE A 129 -2.78 -0.98 -0.06
CA ILE A 129 -3.20 -2.37 0.15
C ILE A 129 -4.32 -2.46 1.18
N ALA A 130 -4.18 -1.76 2.32
CA ALA A 130 -5.20 -1.76 3.37
C ALA A 130 -6.53 -1.16 2.90
N ARG A 131 -6.51 -0.03 2.20
CA ARG A 131 -7.71 0.63 1.68
C ARG A 131 -8.39 -0.18 0.58
N VAL A 132 -7.61 -0.78 -0.32
CA VAL A 132 -8.14 -1.70 -1.35
C VAL A 132 -8.78 -2.90 -0.68
N GLY A 133 -8.14 -3.47 0.34
CA GLY A 133 -8.69 -4.57 1.13
C GLY A 133 -10.03 -4.21 1.78
N GLU A 134 -10.11 -3.04 2.43
CA GLU A 134 -11.36 -2.52 3.00
C GLU A 134 -12.44 -2.33 1.93
N GLY A 135 -12.05 -1.80 0.77
CA GLY A 135 -12.95 -1.63 -0.37
C GLY A 135 -13.53 -2.95 -0.86
N ILE A 136 -12.70 -4.00 -0.96
CA ILE A 136 -13.12 -5.35 -1.33
C ILE A 136 -14.09 -5.92 -0.29
N VAL A 137 -13.73 -5.88 1.00
CA VAL A 137 -14.59 -6.37 2.09
C VAL A 137 -15.95 -5.69 2.08
N THR A 138 -15.96 -4.37 1.90
CA THR A 138 -17.22 -3.59 1.86
C THR A 138 -18.07 -3.98 0.65
N THR A 139 -17.46 -4.16 -0.52
CA THR A 139 -18.18 -4.48 -1.76
C THR A 139 -18.77 -5.89 -1.70
N VAL A 140 -17.98 -6.88 -1.28
CA VAL A 140 -18.44 -8.27 -1.09
C VAL A 140 -19.53 -8.32 -0.01
N GLY A 141 -19.33 -7.66 1.13
CA GLY A 141 -20.29 -7.62 2.23
C GLY A 141 -21.61 -6.93 1.90
N SER A 142 -21.64 -6.09 0.85
CA SER A 142 -22.88 -5.45 0.36
C SER A 142 -23.61 -6.28 -0.69
N SER A 143 -22.97 -7.30 -1.30
CA SER A 143 -23.58 -8.18 -2.30
C SER A 143 -24.58 -9.12 -1.65
N GLU A 144 -25.75 -9.28 -2.28
CA GLU A 144 -26.81 -10.16 -1.76
C GLU A 144 -26.36 -11.61 -1.80
N GLU A 145 -25.81 -12.04 -2.94
CA GLU A 145 -25.29 -13.38 -3.14
C GLU A 145 -23.80 -13.38 -3.52
N HIS A 146 -23.09 -14.42 -3.10
CA HIS A 146 -21.68 -14.61 -3.48
C HIS A 146 -21.50 -14.85 -4.99
N THR A 147 -22.51 -15.39 -5.65
CA THR A 147 -22.55 -15.64 -7.11
C THR A 147 -22.48 -14.35 -7.90
N ASP A 148 -23.09 -13.26 -7.42
CA ASP A 148 -23.03 -11.95 -8.07
C ASP A 148 -21.59 -11.46 -8.23
N VAL A 149 -20.78 -11.74 -7.21
CA VAL A 149 -19.36 -11.38 -7.18
C VAL A 149 -18.53 -12.28 -8.10
N LEU A 150 -18.84 -13.59 -8.14
CA LEU A 150 -18.13 -14.57 -8.98
C LEU A 150 -18.41 -14.34 -10.47
N GLU A 151 -19.64 -13.96 -10.81
CA GLU A 151 -20.03 -13.68 -12.19
C GLU A 151 -19.46 -12.38 -12.73
N ASN A 152 -19.31 -11.37 -11.85
CA ASN A 152 -18.83 -10.05 -12.20
C ASN A 152 -17.75 -9.51 -11.24
N PRO A 153 -16.55 -10.10 -11.18
CA PRO A 153 -15.48 -9.61 -10.31
C PRO A 153 -15.05 -8.19 -10.64
N ASP A 154 -15.22 -7.75 -11.88
CA ASP A 154 -14.93 -6.38 -12.32
C ASP A 154 -15.79 -5.33 -11.61
N HIS A 155 -16.94 -5.72 -11.07
CA HIS A 155 -17.76 -4.82 -10.27
C HIS A 155 -17.02 -4.37 -9.01
N ILE A 156 -16.27 -5.28 -8.37
CA ILE A 156 -15.42 -4.94 -7.23
C ILE A 156 -14.37 -3.91 -7.66
N SER A 157 -13.64 -4.18 -8.74
CA SER A 157 -12.60 -3.29 -9.26
C SER A 157 -13.11 -1.86 -9.49
N ARG A 158 -14.23 -1.73 -10.17
CA ARG A 158 -14.84 -0.40 -10.46
C ARG A 158 -15.30 0.31 -9.20
N THR A 159 -15.96 -0.41 -8.29
CA THR A 159 -16.48 0.16 -7.04
C THR A 159 -15.33 0.63 -6.14
N VAL A 160 -14.28 -0.17 -6.04
CA VAL A 160 -13.10 0.15 -5.20
C VAL A 160 -12.32 1.30 -5.81
N LEU A 161 -12.08 1.29 -7.13
CA LEU A 161 -11.37 2.37 -7.83
C LEU A 161 -12.14 3.70 -7.73
N GLY A 162 -13.47 3.67 -7.83
CA GLY A 162 -14.32 4.86 -7.71
C GLY A 162 -14.30 5.55 -6.35
N LYS A 163 -13.76 4.89 -5.31
CA LYS A 163 -13.64 5.47 -3.96
C LYS A 163 -12.48 6.46 -3.79
N GLY A 164 -11.59 6.61 -4.77
CA GLY A 164 -10.44 7.52 -4.69
C GLY A 164 -9.50 7.16 -3.54
N LEU A 165 -9.13 5.90 -3.42
CA LEU A 165 -8.37 5.35 -2.29
C LEU A 165 -6.91 5.82 -2.21
N ASP A 166 -6.41 6.46 -3.26
CA ASP A 166 -5.08 7.06 -3.35
C ASP A 166 -4.96 8.44 -2.68
N ALA A 167 -6.08 9.00 -2.22
CA ALA A 167 -6.07 10.29 -1.56
C ALA A 167 -5.14 10.32 -0.35
N GLY A 168 -4.21 11.29 -0.30
CA GLY A 168 -3.22 11.43 0.78
C GLY A 168 -2.14 10.34 0.78
N THR A 169 -1.98 9.57 -0.32
CA THR A 169 -0.86 8.65 -0.50
C THR A 169 0.19 9.21 -1.46
N ALA A 170 1.38 8.63 -1.43
CA ALA A 170 2.46 8.94 -2.35
C ALA A 170 2.26 8.32 -3.76
N PHE A 171 1.15 7.64 -3.98
CA PHE A 171 0.84 6.90 -5.18
C PHE A 171 -0.48 7.34 -5.80
N GLU A 172 -0.61 7.04 -7.08
CA GLU A 172 -1.83 7.13 -7.86
C GLU A 172 -2.21 5.73 -8.32
N ILE A 173 -3.45 5.31 -8.09
CA ILE A 173 -3.95 4.02 -8.53
C ILE A 173 -4.41 4.15 -9.98
N LEU A 174 -3.81 3.37 -10.87
CA LEU A 174 -4.17 3.34 -12.29
C LEU A 174 -5.22 2.29 -12.59
N SER A 175 -5.07 1.09 -12.01
CA SER A 175 -6.06 0.01 -12.13
C SER A 175 -6.09 -0.84 -10.87
N ILE A 176 -7.22 -1.51 -10.68
CA ILE A 176 -7.40 -2.57 -9.70
C ILE A 176 -7.98 -3.75 -10.46
N ASP A 177 -7.25 -4.85 -10.50
CA ASP A 177 -7.65 -6.06 -11.21
C ASP A 177 -7.84 -7.19 -10.21
N ILE A 178 -8.98 -7.84 -10.23
CA ILE A 178 -9.22 -9.02 -9.40
C ILE A 178 -8.49 -10.20 -10.03
N ALA A 179 -7.49 -10.70 -9.32
CA ALA A 179 -6.62 -11.77 -9.81
C ALA A 179 -7.21 -13.16 -9.56
N ASP A 180 -7.92 -13.30 -8.44
CA ASP A 180 -8.47 -14.59 -8.00
C ASP A 180 -9.64 -14.38 -7.05
N VAL A 181 -10.68 -15.22 -7.19
CA VAL A 181 -11.84 -15.24 -6.29
C VAL A 181 -12.21 -16.70 -6.01
N ASP A 182 -11.94 -17.14 -4.79
CA ASP A 182 -12.29 -18.49 -4.33
C ASP A 182 -13.48 -18.46 -3.38
N VAL A 183 -14.31 -19.49 -3.44
CA VAL A 183 -15.37 -19.71 -2.47
C VAL A 183 -14.79 -20.37 -1.23
N GLY A 184 -14.99 -19.72 -0.09
CA GLY A 184 -14.59 -20.23 1.22
C GLY A 184 -15.67 -21.05 1.90
N ARG A 185 -15.82 -20.84 3.21
CA ARG A 185 -16.78 -21.59 4.05
C ARG A 185 -18.16 -20.95 4.01
N ASN A 186 -19.18 -21.79 4.22
CA ASN A 186 -20.53 -21.31 4.50
C ASN A 186 -20.63 -20.96 6.00
N ILE A 187 -20.32 -19.72 6.33
CA ILE A 187 -20.31 -19.20 7.70
C ILE A 187 -21.74 -19.10 8.24
N GLY A 188 -22.71 -18.80 7.38
CA GLY A 188 -24.12 -18.73 7.74
C GLY A 188 -24.64 -20.08 8.25
N ALA A 189 -24.35 -21.17 7.52
CA ALA A 189 -24.74 -22.52 7.95
C ALA A 189 -24.02 -22.95 9.23
N GLN A 190 -22.74 -22.60 9.39
CA GLN A 190 -21.97 -22.91 10.59
C GLN A 190 -22.55 -22.21 11.82
N LEU A 191 -22.88 -20.92 11.72
CA LEU A 191 -23.52 -20.15 12.79
C LEU A 191 -24.88 -20.75 13.19
N GLN A 192 -25.70 -21.18 12.23
CA GLN A 192 -26.98 -21.83 12.53
C GLN A 192 -26.79 -23.17 13.27
N THR A 193 -25.78 -23.95 12.89
CA THR A 193 -25.43 -25.19 13.58
C THR A 193 -24.98 -24.94 15.00
N ASP A 194 -24.08 -23.98 15.21
CA ASP A 194 -23.55 -23.62 16.53
C ASP A 194 -24.66 -23.09 17.44
N GLN A 195 -25.60 -22.31 16.87
CA GLN A 195 -26.74 -21.80 17.60
C GLN A 195 -27.71 -22.91 18.02
N ALA A 196 -28.02 -23.84 17.12
CA ALA A 196 -28.84 -25.00 17.40
C ALA A 196 -28.23 -25.92 18.49
N GLU A 197 -26.90 -26.10 18.45
CA GLU A 197 -26.19 -26.83 19.51
C GLU A 197 -26.24 -26.10 20.86
N ALA A 198 -26.08 -24.78 20.88
CA ALA A 198 -26.17 -23.98 22.09
C ALA A 198 -27.60 -24.05 22.70
N ASP A 199 -28.62 -23.90 21.84
CA ASP A 199 -30.03 -23.99 22.28
C ASP A 199 -30.35 -25.38 22.83
N LYS A 200 -29.82 -26.45 22.19
CA LYS A 200 -29.96 -27.82 22.70
C LYS A 200 -29.32 -28.00 24.10
N LYS A 201 -28.11 -27.47 24.29
CA LYS A 201 -27.40 -27.51 25.59
C LYS A 201 -28.18 -26.76 26.66
N ILE A 202 -28.73 -25.58 26.35
CA ILE A 202 -29.58 -24.80 27.28
C ILE A 202 -30.84 -25.56 27.61
N ALA A 203 -31.50 -26.16 26.63
CA ALA A 203 -32.71 -26.96 26.87
C ALA A 203 -32.43 -28.21 27.74
N GLN A 204 -31.29 -28.88 27.54
CA GLN A 204 -30.84 -29.99 28.34
C GLN A 204 -30.60 -29.59 29.82
N ALA A 205 -29.83 -28.50 30.02
CA ALA A 205 -29.52 -27.98 31.34
C ALA A 205 -30.81 -27.61 32.10
N ARG A 206 -31.78 -26.96 31.44
CA ARG A 206 -33.08 -26.63 32.04
C ARG A 206 -33.92 -27.87 32.35
N ALA A 207 -33.81 -28.94 31.58
CA ALA A 207 -34.50 -30.20 31.81
C ALA A 207 -33.89 -30.95 33.02
N GLU A 208 -32.55 -30.92 33.14
CA GLU A 208 -31.84 -31.49 34.29
C GLU A 208 -32.15 -30.75 35.59
N GLU A 209 -32.16 -29.41 35.53
CA GLU A 209 -32.54 -28.59 36.71
C GLU A 209 -33.95 -28.88 37.19
N ARG A 210 -34.94 -28.99 36.25
CA ARG A 210 -36.31 -29.36 36.60
C ARG A 210 -36.42 -30.78 37.19
N ARG A 211 -35.63 -31.73 36.66
CA ARG A 211 -35.57 -33.09 37.21
C ARG A 211 -34.97 -33.10 38.64
N ALA A 212 -33.88 -32.34 38.82
CA ALA A 212 -33.25 -32.23 40.14
C ALA A 212 -34.21 -31.61 41.18
N MET A 213 -34.94 -30.56 40.79
CA MET A 213 -35.96 -29.97 41.65
C MET A 213 -37.12 -30.91 41.96
N ALA A 214 -37.57 -31.72 41.00
CA ALA A 214 -38.65 -32.67 41.18
C ALA A 214 -38.27 -33.88 42.08
N VAL A 215 -36.97 -34.21 42.20
CA VAL A 215 -36.47 -35.27 43.08
C VAL A 215 -36.22 -34.77 44.49
N ALA A 216 -36.03 -33.44 44.68
CA ALA A 216 -35.78 -32.80 45.98
C ALA A 216 -37.07 -32.42 46.75
N THR A 217 -38.25 -32.64 46.15
CA THR A 217 -39.59 -32.45 46.77
C THR A 217 -40.18 -33.76 47.08
#